data_c0ce65ed83a3bbcdce6c4c8e9e6e0775
#
_entry.id   c0ce65ed83a3bbcdce6c4c8e9e6e0775
#
_cell.length_a   1.000
_cell.length_b   1.000
_cell.length_c   1.000
_cell.angle_alpha   90.00
_cell.angle_beta   90.00
_cell.angle_gamma   90.00
#
_symmetry.space_group_name_H-M   'P 1'
#
loop_
_entity.id
_entity.type
_entity.pdbx_description
1 polymer ?
#
loop_
_entity_poly.entity_id
_entity_poly.type
_entity_poly.pdbx_seq_one_letter_code
_entity_poly.pdbx_strand_id
1 'polypeptide(L)'
;MEEKIKEKTKEKIQEAKDTTKETRLMKTVEDSRTEQVHLIMHQHLNAGGRLFGGMLMQWVDEVSGVVAMRHCGTYRVTTAAVDNLQFKEPVYEGELLVMIGYVTYVGNTSMEVEIDSYVERGDGMRYLVNRAFSVMVAVDKNERPTRIPGLIIHTEAEKGRHEAALLRRDMRKERRDAGF
;
A
#
# COMPACT_ATOMS: atom_id res chain seq x y z
N MET A 1 56.24 3.16 7.65
CA MET A 1 55.66 3.39 6.29
C MET A 1 54.39 2.58 6.06
N GLU A 2 54.36 1.31 6.46
CA GLU A 2 53.20 0.40 6.31
C GLU A 2 51.93 0.81 7.11
N GLU A 3 52.09 1.36 8.35
CA GLU A 3 50.94 1.81 9.14
C GLU A 3 50.18 2.99 8.49
N LYS A 4 50.89 3.96 7.93
CA LYS A 4 50.28 5.09 7.22
C LYS A 4 49.54 4.67 5.93
N ILE A 5 49.97 3.58 5.31
CA ILE A 5 49.30 3.02 4.12
C ILE A 5 48.00 2.31 4.54
N LYS A 6 48.01 1.56 5.65
CA LYS A 6 46.84 0.89 6.20
C LYS A 6 45.78 1.87 6.70
N GLU A 7 46.21 2.98 7.29
CA GLU A 7 45.27 4.04 7.77
C GLU A 7 44.60 4.77 6.61
N LYS A 8 45.35 5.19 5.57
CA LYS A 8 44.81 5.78 4.37
C LYS A 8 43.91 4.82 3.56
N THR A 9 44.15 3.53 3.62
CA THR A 9 43.32 2.52 2.99
C THR A 9 42.00 2.34 3.74
N LYS A 10 42.04 2.38 5.09
CA LYS A 10 40.83 2.36 5.92
C LYS A 10 39.96 3.61 5.73
N GLU A 11 40.57 4.80 5.68
CA GLU A 11 39.87 6.06 5.38
C GLU A 11 39.19 6.03 4.01
N LYS A 12 39.89 5.61 2.96
CA LYS A 12 39.32 5.48 1.62
C LYS A 12 38.18 4.44 1.53
N ILE A 13 38.29 3.34 2.31
CA ILE A 13 37.23 2.34 2.41
C ILE A 13 36.03 2.90 3.18
N GLN A 14 36.29 3.72 4.19
CA GLN A 14 35.20 4.38 4.95
C GLN A 14 34.54 5.49 4.14
N GLU A 15 35.32 6.34 3.44
CA GLU A 15 34.80 7.33 2.50
C GLU A 15 34.03 6.68 1.34
N ALA A 16 34.51 5.55 0.80
CA ALA A 16 33.76 4.79 -0.22
C ALA A 16 32.47 4.18 0.34
N LYS A 17 32.41 3.81 1.60
CA LYS A 17 31.18 3.34 2.26
C LYS A 17 30.20 4.46 2.56
N ASP A 18 30.68 5.66 2.88
CA ASP A 18 29.82 6.85 3.10
C ASP A 18 29.31 7.46 1.80
N THR A 19 30.06 7.35 0.69
CA THR A 19 29.62 7.79 -0.64
C THR A 19 28.60 6.83 -1.29
N THR A 20 28.48 5.59 -0.81
CA THR A 20 27.47 4.62 -1.24
C THR A 20 26.22 4.64 -0.34
N LYS A 21 25.88 5.74 0.28
CA LYS A 21 24.50 5.96 0.74
C LYS A 21 23.64 6.16 -0.50
N GLU A 22 23.25 5.04 -1.13
CA GLU A 22 22.28 5.04 -2.22
C GLU A 22 21.08 5.91 -1.78
N THR A 23 20.97 7.07 -2.42
CA THR A 23 19.91 8.02 -2.12
C THR A 23 18.60 7.29 -2.37
N ARG A 24 17.80 7.09 -1.33
CA ARG A 24 16.52 6.39 -1.44
C ARG A 24 15.65 7.06 -2.49
N LEU A 25 15.23 6.30 -3.49
CA LEU A 25 14.25 6.79 -4.47
C LEU A 25 13.01 7.27 -3.73
N MET A 26 12.47 8.41 -4.14
CA MET A 26 11.27 9.01 -3.57
C MET A 26 10.17 9.03 -4.62
N LYS A 27 8.93 8.73 -4.23
CA LYS A 27 7.74 8.79 -5.09
C LYS A 27 6.61 9.54 -4.39
N THR A 28 5.77 10.19 -5.17
CA THR A 28 4.55 10.84 -4.69
C THR A 28 3.43 9.81 -4.51
N VAL A 29 2.37 10.17 -3.84
CA VAL A 29 1.15 9.35 -3.73
C VAL A 29 0.56 9.10 -5.13
N GLU A 30 0.54 10.12 -5.99
CA GLU A 30 -0.05 10.05 -7.34
C GLU A 30 0.73 9.12 -8.28
N ASP A 31 2.05 8.94 -8.10
CA ASP A 31 2.87 8.01 -8.91
C ASP A 31 2.37 6.56 -8.86
N SER A 32 1.67 6.18 -7.81
CA SER A 32 1.16 4.83 -7.59
C SER A 32 -0.36 4.75 -7.47
N ARG A 33 -1.06 5.88 -7.44
CA ARG A 33 -2.52 5.91 -7.38
C ARG A 33 -3.13 5.03 -8.47
N THR A 34 -4.11 4.23 -8.08
CA THR A 34 -4.78 3.28 -8.97
C THR A 34 -6.28 3.42 -8.80
N GLU A 35 -6.98 3.51 -9.91
CA GLU A 35 -8.44 3.46 -9.95
C GLU A 35 -8.87 2.27 -10.81
N GLN A 36 -9.79 1.45 -10.30
CA GLN A 36 -10.43 0.36 -11.02
C GLN A 36 -11.95 0.52 -10.93
N VAL A 37 -12.65 0.13 -11.98
CA VAL A 37 -14.10 0.16 -12.04
C VAL A 37 -14.63 -1.22 -12.37
N HIS A 38 -15.56 -1.72 -11.56
CA HIS A 38 -16.22 -3.00 -11.76
C HIS A 38 -17.71 -2.78 -11.94
N LEU A 39 -18.25 -3.23 -13.08
CA LEU A 39 -19.69 -3.39 -13.24
C LEU A 39 -20.13 -4.63 -12.44
N ILE A 40 -21.03 -4.46 -11.50
CA ILE A 40 -21.50 -5.57 -10.67
C ILE A 40 -22.49 -6.41 -11.48
N MET A 41 -22.13 -7.66 -11.72
CA MET A 41 -22.91 -8.63 -12.45
C MET A 41 -23.42 -9.72 -11.50
N HIS A 42 -24.42 -10.48 -11.94
CA HIS A 42 -25.06 -11.57 -11.16
C HIS A 42 -24.05 -12.52 -10.51
N GLN A 43 -22.97 -12.89 -11.20
CA GLN A 43 -21.92 -13.78 -10.69
C GLN A 43 -21.11 -13.21 -9.52
N HIS A 44 -21.19 -11.90 -9.28
CA HIS A 44 -20.51 -11.23 -8.17
C HIS A 44 -21.35 -11.19 -6.89
N LEU A 45 -22.59 -11.68 -6.94
CA LEU A 45 -23.54 -11.58 -5.84
C LEU A 45 -23.47 -12.79 -4.88
N ASN A 46 -23.83 -12.54 -3.64
CA ASN A 46 -24.13 -13.58 -2.66
C ASN A 46 -25.60 -14.01 -2.74
N ALA A 47 -25.99 -15.01 -1.95
CA ALA A 47 -27.37 -15.50 -1.90
C ALA A 47 -28.39 -14.42 -1.47
N GLY A 48 -27.98 -13.33 -0.87
CA GLY A 48 -28.83 -12.19 -0.48
C GLY A 48 -28.97 -11.13 -1.57
N GLY A 49 -28.48 -11.39 -2.79
CA GLY A 49 -28.58 -10.44 -3.94
C GLY A 49 -27.69 -9.21 -3.81
N ARG A 50 -26.64 -9.27 -3.00
CA ARG A 50 -25.68 -8.18 -2.78
C ARG A 50 -24.27 -8.65 -3.13
N LEU A 51 -23.37 -7.72 -3.44
CA LEU A 51 -21.96 -8.03 -3.70
C LEU A 51 -21.40 -8.98 -2.64
N PHE A 52 -20.85 -10.10 -3.11
CA PHE A 52 -20.20 -11.07 -2.23
C PHE A 52 -18.95 -10.46 -1.59
N GLY A 53 -18.87 -10.51 -0.26
CA GLY A 53 -17.76 -9.94 0.50
C GLY A 53 -16.41 -10.51 0.11
N GLY A 54 -16.34 -11.79 -0.23
CA GLY A 54 -15.12 -12.41 -0.75
C GLY A 54 -14.66 -11.83 -2.08
N MET A 55 -15.60 -11.44 -2.95
CA MET A 55 -15.27 -10.75 -4.21
C MET A 55 -14.68 -9.35 -3.95
N LEU A 56 -15.29 -8.58 -3.04
CA LEU A 56 -14.74 -7.29 -2.64
C LEU A 56 -13.35 -7.43 -2.03
N MET A 57 -13.13 -8.43 -1.18
CA MET A 57 -11.81 -8.71 -0.59
C MET A 57 -10.76 -9.05 -1.65
N GLN A 58 -11.12 -9.86 -2.65
CA GLN A 58 -10.26 -10.16 -3.79
C GLN A 58 -9.84 -8.88 -4.53
N TRP A 59 -10.79 -8.02 -4.88
CA TRP A 59 -10.50 -6.77 -5.57
C TRP A 59 -9.69 -5.78 -4.73
N VAL A 60 -9.94 -5.74 -3.40
CA VAL A 60 -9.09 -4.96 -2.46
C VAL A 60 -7.64 -5.43 -2.53
N ASP A 61 -7.40 -6.75 -2.53
CA ASP A 61 -6.04 -7.31 -2.63
C ASP A 61 -5.40 -7.01 -3.99
N GLU A 62 -6.14 -7.17 -5.10
CA GLU A 62 -5.68 -6.86 -6.45
C GLU A 62 -5.28 -5.39 -6.60
N VAL A 63 -6.13 -4.44 -6.16
CA VAL A 63 -5.84 -3.00 -6.20
C VAL A 63 -4.62 -2.68 -5.34
N SER A 64 -4.54 -3.26 -4.12
CA SER A 64 -3.39 -3.08 -3.22
C SER A 64 -2.09 -3.54 -3.87
N GLY A 65 -2.13 -4.70 -4.53
CA GLY A 65 -0.99 -5.25 -5.28
C GLY A 65 -0.54 -4.32 -6.39
N VAL A 66 -1.47 -3.81 -7.22
CA VAL A 66 -1.14 -2.88 -8.32
C VAL A 66 -0.53 -1.59 -7.80
N VAL A 67 -1.10 -0.99 -6.74
CA VAL A 67 -0.53 0.22 -6.09
C VAL A 67 0.89 -0.04 -5.60
N ALA A 68 1.11 -1.17 -4.90
CA ALA A 68 2.42 -1.54 -4.38
C ALA A 68 3.43 -1.79 -5.49
N MET A 69 3.05 -2.48 -6.56
CA MET A 69 3.90 -2.72 -7.75
C MET A 69 4.32 -1.40 -8.40
N ARG A 70 3.38 -0.46 -8.58
CA ARG A 70 3.66 0.87 -9.14
C ARG A 70 4.60 1.67 -8.25
N HIS A 71 4.38 1.62 -6.92
CA HIS A 71 5.23 2.33 -5.97
C HIS A 71 6.65 1.75 -5.93
N CYS A 72 6.79 0.43 -5.88
CA CYS A 72 8.09 -0.24 -5.81
C CYS A 72 8.82 -0.34 -7.16
N GLY A 73 8.11 -0.20 -8.28
CA GLY A 73 8.67 -0.44 -9.62
C GLY A 73 9.04 -1.91 -9.87
N THR A 74 8.37 -2.84 -9.17
CA THR A 74 8.59 -4.29 -9.31
C THR A 74 7.31 -5.06 -9.06
N TYR A 75 7.17 -6.24 -9.69
CA TYR A 75 6.06 -7.18 -9.45
C TYR A 75 6.24 -8.04 -8.18
N ARG A 76 7.39 -7.92 -7.49
CA ARG A 76 7.70 -8.71 -6.30
C ARG A 76 7.19 -8.01 -5.05
N VAL A 77 5.90 -8.06 -4.86
CA VAL A 77 5.20 -7.55 -3.67
C VAL A 77 4.25 -8.62 -3.15
N THR A 78 4.02 -8.64 -1.86
CA THR A 78 3.10 -9.57 -1.21
C THR A 78 2.27 -8.84 -0.16
N THR A 79 1.03 -9.31 0.03
CA THR A 79 0.13 -8.83 1.07
C THR A 79 0.53 -9.47 2.39
N ALA A 80 0.86 -8.66 3.38
CA ALA A 80 1.20 -9.12 4.73
C ALA A 80 0.01 -9.09 5.67
N ALA A 81 -0.91 -8.12 5.49
CA ALA A 81 -2.13 -8.02 6.28
C ALA A 81 -3.17 -7.15 5.56
N VAL A 82 -4.43 -7.43 5.79
CA VAL A 82 -5.55 -6.53 5.49
C VAL A 82 -6.15 -6.09 6.82
N ASP A 83 -6.28 -4.80 7.02
CA ASP A 83 -6.74 -4.21 8.26
C ASP A 83 -8.01 -3.41 8.04
N ASN A 84 -8.93 -3.47 9.02
CA ASN A 84 -10.14 -2.68 9.10
C ASN A 84 -11.06 -2.74 7.86
N LEU A 85 -11.26 -3.92 7.30
CA LEU A 85 -12.24 -4.13 6.22
C LEU A 85 -13.66 -4.07 6.78
N GLN A 86 -14.38 -2.98 6.52
CA GLN A 86 -15.75 -2.77 6.98
C GLN A 86 -16.69 -2.60 5.80
N PHE A 87 -17.72 -3.44 5.73
CA PHE A 87 -18.83 -3.31 4.78
C PHE A 87 -19.85 -2.32 5.35
N LYS A 88 -19.87 -1.08 4.87
CA LYS A 88 -20.75 -0.03 5.39
C LYS A 88 -22.11 -0.05 4.72
N GLU A 89 -22.12 -0.24 3.40
CA GLU A 89 -23.31 -0.19 2.57
C GLU A 89 -23.32 -1.37 1.59
N PRO A 90 -24.50 -1.91 1.24
CA PRO A 90 -24.61 -2.96 0.24
C PRO A 90 -24.37 -2.41 -1.17
N VAL A 91 -23.85 -3.27 -2.04
CA VAL A 91 -23.70 -3.00 -3.48
C VAL A 91 -24.52 -4.03 -4.24
N TYR A 92 -25.26 -3.59 -5.28
CA TYR A 92 -26.23 -4.40 -6.00
C TYR A 92 -25.82 -4.60 -7.47
N GLU A 93 -26.51 -5.55 -8.12
CA GLU A 93 -26.36 -5.82 -9.54
C GLU A 93 -26.63 -4.56 -10.40
N GLY A 94 -25.81 -4.34 -11.41
CA GLY A 94 -25.92 -3.19 -12.31
C GLY A 94 -25.25 -1.91 -11.80
N GLU A 95 -24.80 -1.88 -10.53
CA GLU A 95 -24.07 -0.74 -10.01
C GLU A 95 -22.59 -0.77 -10.46
N LEU A 96 -21.98 0.42 -10.54
CA LEU A 96 -20.54 0.59 -10.79
C LEU A 96 -19.81 0.71 -9.44
N LEU A 97 -18.93 -0.24 -9.14
CA LEU A 97 -18.04 -0.16 -8.01
C LEU A 97 -16.71 0.46 -8.47
N VAL A 98 -16.41 1.64 -7.98
CA VAL A 98 -15.15 2.36 -8.24
C VAL A 98 -14.23 2.18 -7.02
N MET A 99 -13.06 1.62 -7.25
CA MET A 99 -12.06 1.38 -6.21
C MET A 99 -10.84 2.25 -6.46
N ILE A 100 -10.45 3.03 -5.47
CA ILE A 100 -9.29 3.93 -5.54
C ILE A 100 -8.30 3.53 -4.46
N GLY A 101 -7.10 3.11 -4.90
CA GLY A 101 -6.00 2.75 -4.02
C GLY A 101 -4.87 3.77 -4.08
N TYR A 102 -4.27 4.08 -2.93
CA TYR A 102 -3.11 4.96 -2.81
C TYR A 102 -2.27 4.63 -1.58
N VAL A 103 -0.96 4.90 -1.68
CA VAL A 103 -0.03 4.71 -0.56
C VAL A 103 -0.25 5.79 0.49
N THR A 104 -0.45 5.40 1.76
CA THR A 104 -0.62 6.31 2.89
C THR A 104 0.60 6.36 3.82
N TYR A 105 1.38 5.28 3.86
CA TYR A 105 2.59 5.20 4.67
C TYR A 105 3.62 4.27 4.02
N VAL A 106 4.90 4.62 4.17
CA VAL A 106 6.03 3.81 3.72
C VAL A 106 7.03 3.64 4.87
N GLY A 107 7.33 2.38 5.20
CA GLY A 107 8.41 1.99 6.09
C GLY A 107 9.72 1.74 5.35
N ASN A 108 10.53 0.80 5.82
CA ASN A 108 11.77 0.41 5.15
C ASN A 108 11.52 -0.57 3.99
N THR A 109 10.74 -1.63 4.26
CA THR A 109 10.46 -2.73 3.30
C THR A 109 8.97 -2.93 3.05
N SER A 110 8.10 -2.20 3.76
CA SER A 110 6.65 -2.32 3.71
C SER A 110 5.99 -0.96 3.54
N MET A 111 4.77 -0.98 3.02
CA MET A 111 3.91 0.19 2.90
C MET A 111 2.49 -0.15 3.33
N GLU A 112 1.72 0.88 3.70
CA GLU A 112 0.28 0.79 3.84
C GLU A 112 -0.37 1.38 2.60
N VAL A 113 -1.33 0.65 2.04
CA VAL A 113 -2.21 1.08 0.95
C VAL A 113 -3.61 1.22 1.50
N GLU A 114 -4.21 2.39 1.33
CA GLU A 114 -5.63 2.65 1.59
C GLU A 114 -6.41 2.42 0.32
N ILE A 115 -7.53 1.70 0.42
CA ILE A 115 -8.45 1.43 -0.68
C ILE A 115 -9.82 1.95 -0.31
N ASP A 116 -10.28 2.98 -1.00
CA ASP A 116 -11.64 3.49 -0.94
C ASP A 116 -12.47 2.85 -2.04
N SER A 117 -13.61 2.24 -1.68
CA SER A 117 -14.56 1.68 -2.62
C SER A 117 -15.85 2.50 -2.60
N TYR A 118 -16.28 2.94 -3.79
CA TYR A 118 -17.45 3.77 -3.99
C TYR A 118 -18.44 3.08 -4.93
N VAL A 119 -19.73 3.26 -4.68
CA VAL A 119 -20.75 3.07 -5.72
C VAL A 119 -20.89 4.37 -6.48
N GLU A 120 -20.73 4.32 -7.80
CA GLU A 120 -20.97 5.43 -8.71
C GLU A 120 -22.34 5.24 -9.37
N ARG A 121 -23.19 6.25 -9.27
CA ARG A 121 -24.52 6.27 -9.88
C ARG A 121 -24.48 6.89 -11.26
N GLY A 122 -25.58 6.73 -12.02
CA GLY A 122 -25.69 7.23 -13.38
C GLY A 122 -25.57 8.76 -13.54
N ASP A 123 -25.69 9.52 -12.45
CA ASP A 123 -25.44 10.95 -12.37
C ASP A 123 -23.96 11.29 -12.09
N GLY A 124 -23.09 10.29 -11.95
CA GLY A 124 -21.67 10.44 -11.63
C GLY A 124 -21.37 10.66 -10.15
N MET A 125 -22.39 10.67 -9.27
CA MET A 125 -22.18 10.80 -7.83
C MET A 125 -21.60 9.51 -7.23
N ARG A 126 -20.59 9.63 -6.38
CA ARG A 126 -19.89 8.53 -5.72
C ARG A 126 -20.20 8.47 -4.23
N TYR A 127 -20.60 7.30 -3.74
CA TYR A 127 -20.93 7.04 -2.33
C TYR A 127 -19.96 6.01 -1.77
N LEU A 128 -19.25 6.36 -0.70
CA LEU A 128 -18.28 5.48 -0.06
C LEU A 128 -19.00 4.29 0.61
N VAL A 129 -18.75 3.07 0.12
CA VAL A 129 -19.35 1.84 0.62
C VAL A 129 -18.38 0.97 1.44
N ASN A 130 -17.08 1.14 1.22
CA ASN A 130 -16.04 0.43 1.96
C ASN A 130 -14.75 1.25 2.01
N ARG A 131 -14.00 1.07 3.10
CA ARG A 131 -12.59 1.49 3.20
C ARG A 131 -11.80 0.37 3.83
N ALA A 132 -10.69 0.02 3.21
CA ALA A 132 -9.77 -1.01 3.69
C ALA A 132 -8.33 -0.49 3.70
N PHE A 133 -7.50 -1.11 4.53
CA PHE A 133 -6.07 -0.82 4.59
C PHE A 133 -5.30 -2.13 4.44
N SER A 134 -4.40 -2.18 3.46
CA SER A 134 -3.54 -3.34 3.22
C SER A 134 -2.10 -3.00 3.55
N VAL A 135 -1.40 -3.91 4.22
CA VAL A 135 0.04 -3.81 4.43
C VAL A 135 0.73 -4.66 3.38
N MET A 136 1.48 -4.01 2.51
CA MET A 136 2.21 -4.63 1.41
C MET A 136 3.71 -4.65 1.73
N VAL A 137 4.39 -5.74 1.38
CA VAL A 137 5.84 -5.92 1.56
C VAL A 137 6.47 -6.21 0.20
N ALA A 138 7.55 -5.49 -0.12
CA ALA A 138 8.36 -5.82 -1.28
C ALA A 138 9.40 -6.88 -0.91
N VAL A 139 9.61 -7.84 -1.80
CA VAL A 139 10.57 -8.92 -1.63
C VAL A 139 11.57 -8.99 -2.78
N ASP A 140 12.74 -9.49 -2.51
CA ASP A 140 13.78 -9.76 -3.53
C ASP A 140 13.53 -11.11 -4.26
N LYS A 141 14.47 -11.51 -5.11
CA LYS A 141 14.42 -12.80 -5.83
C LYS A 141 14.48 -14.03 -4.91
N ASN A 142 14.87 -13.86 -3.65
CA ASN A 142 14.96 -14.92 -2.65
C ASN A 142 13.83 -14.84 -1.62
N GLU A 143 12.73 -14.13 -1.94
CA GLU A 143 11.56 -13.90 -1.07
C GLU A 143 11.90 -13.17 0.24
N ARG A 144 12.99 -12.38 0.27
CA ARG A 144 13.39 -11.61 1.45
C ARG A 144 12.92 -10.16 1.32
N PRO A 145 12.40 -9.55 2.41
CA PRO A 145 11.98 -8.15 2.40
C PRO A 145 13.11 -7.23 1.90
N THR A 146 12.80 -6.38 0.93
CA THR A 146 13.74 -5.46 0.31
C THR A 146 13.30 -4.00 0.48
N ARG A 147 14.29 -3.08 0.41
CA ARG A 147 14.04 -1.65 0.59
C ARG A 147 13.17 -1.10 -0.54
N ILE A 148 12.21 -0.27 -0.18
CA ILE A 148 11.26 0.34 -1.12
C ILE A 148 11.46 1.85 -1.22
N PRO A 149 10.99 2.52 -2.30
CA PRO A 149 10.99 3.97 -2.41
C PRO A 149 10.33 4.66 -1.22
N GLY A 150 10.79 5.86 -0.87
CA GLY A 150 10.13 6.69 0.14
C GLY A 150 8.88 7.36 -0.43
N LEU A 151 8.08 7.99 0.44
CA LEU A 151 6.85 8.68 0.08
C LEU A 151 7.03 10.18 0.22
N ILE A 152 6.65 10.93 -0.81
CA ILE A 152 6.52 12.40 -0.79
C ILE A 152 5.05 12.73 -0.60
N ILE A 153 4.75 13.57 0.37
CA ILE A 153 3.41 14.04 0.71
C ILE A 153 3.29 15.48 0.26
N HIS A 154 2.32 15.81 -0.59
CA HIS A 154 2.16 17.13 -1.16
C HIS A 154 0.98 17.91 -0.59
N THR A 155 -0.11 17.23 -0.24
CA THR A 155 -1.36 17.88 0.14
C THR A 155 -1.70 17.67 1.62
N GLU A 156 -2.51 18.55 2.19
CA GLU A 156 -3.01 18.40 3.56
C GLU A 156 -3.88 17.13 3.72
N ALA A 157 -4.61 16.73 2.67
CA ALA A 157 -5.37 15.50 2.68
C ALA A 157 -4.45 14.26 2.76
N GLU A 158 -3.34 14.23 1.99
CA GLU A 158 -2.33 13.16 2.07
C GLU A 158 -1.66 13.14 3.45
N LYS A 159 -1.37 14.31 4.01
CA LYS A 159 -0.79 14.44 5.35
C LYS A 159 -1.71 13.85 6.42
N GLY A 160 -3.00 14.19 6.40
CA GLY A 160 -3.98 13.63 7.33
C GLY A 160 -4.10 12.10 7.21
N ARG A 161 -4.08 11.55 5.97
CA ARG A 161 -4.04 10.09 5.74
C ARG A 161 -2.76 9.46 6.28
N HIS A 162 -1.63 10.12 6.08
CA HIS A 162 -0.33 9.64 6.59
C HIS A 162 -0.30 9.60 8.12
N GLU A 163 -0.76 10.64 8.80
CA GLU A 163 -0.86 10.69 10.26
C GLU A 163 -1.77 9.57 10.79
N ALA A 164 -2.93 9.36 10.16
CA ALA A 164 -3.82 8.26 10.51
C ALA A 164 -3.16 6.88 10.25
N ALA A 165 -2.35 6.74 9.20
CA ALA A 165 -1.61 5.51 8.89
C ALA A 165 -0.56 5.20 9.96
N LEU A 166 0.11 6.22 10.52
CA LEU A 166 1.04 6.05 11.64
C LEU A 166 0.33 5.48 12.87
N LEU A 167 -0.85 5.99 13.22
CA LEU A 167 -1.65 5.48 14.33
C LEU A 167 -2.06 4.01 14.09
N ARG A 168 -2.55 3.66 12.90
CA ARG A 168 -2.91 2.28 12.55
C ARG A 168 -1.70 1.35 12.64
N ARG A 169 -0.52 1.79 12.18
CA ARG A 169 0.74 1.04 12.29
C ARG A 169 1.06 0.72 13.76
N ASP A 170 0.95 1.71 14.64
CA ASP A 170 1.28 1.54 16.05
C ASP A 170 0.27 0.60 16.73
N MET A 171 -1.02 0.71 16.44
CA MET A 171 -2.05 -0.23 16.89
C MET A 171 -1.82 -1.67 16.37
N ARG A 172 -1.37 -1.85 15.12
CA ARG A 172 -0.99 -3.17 14.59
C ARG A 172 0.22 -3.75 15.33
N LYS A 173 1.17 -2.91 15.70
CA LYS A 173 2.34 -3.32 16.48
C LYS A 173 1.93 -3.80 17.86
N GLU A 174 1.10 -3.01 18.55
CA GLU A 174 0.58 -3.38 19.89
C GLU A 174 -0.18 -4.71 19.86
N ARG A 175 -1.08 -4.91 18.88
CA ARG A 175 -1.81 -6.19 18.72
C ARG A 175 -0.85 -7.36 18.54
N ARG A 176 0.13 -7.23 17.65
CA ARG A 176 1.13 -8.28 17.42
C ARG A 176 1.95 -8.58 18.69
N ASP A 177 2.38 -7.54 19.42
CA ASP A 177 3.17 -7.69 20.65
C ASP A 177 2.32 -8.34 21.76
N ALA A 178 0.98 -8.18 21.73
CA ALA A 178 0.02 -8.84 22.60
C ALA A 178 -0.40 -10.26 22.13
N GLY A 179 0.10 -10.73 20.99
CA GLY A 179 -0.16 -12.08 20.48
C GLY A 179 -1.42 -12.22 19.60
N PHE A 180 -1.96 -11.11 19.07
CA PHE A 180 -3.11 -11.08 18.16
C PHE A 180 -2.70 -10.85 16.71
#